data_6726c662c611ae12a1eb4060cdf6e6f8
#
_entry.id   6726c662c611ae12a1eb4060cdf6e6f8
#
_cell.length_a   1.000
_cell.length_b   1.000
_cell.length_c   1.000
_cell.angle_alpha   90.00
_cell.angle_beta   90.00
_cell.angle_gamma   90.00
#
_symmetry.space_group_name_H-M   'P 1'
#
loop_
_entity.id
_entity.type
_entity.pdbx_description
1 polymer ?
#
loop_
_entity_poly.entity_id
_entity_poly.type
_entity_poly.pdbx_seq_one_letter_code
_entity_poly.pdbx_strand_id
1 'polypeptide(L)'
;MSSYRLAFPPLAFALAITLGGPAARAQSDVTFDDSESRFASPGTAAPNRLANPEFVSDLAGWGKLSSPDREFAWAANDVGGDPRSGAARLTYNSPGAGGAEIYQCFPASPGKTYVVGGSAWLTSAFAGAEGDAILRFYSTANCAGLVIGGYADRAKVAGSWKPVAATGLAPAGAMSVGAYFGAWKVLSMPGIPPSLTVYFDKLYFREGKCAGTVASLCLNGERFRVQALWKKADGSTGYGGTVPFTADSGSFWFFDPSNVELNVKVLDACSFNGRYWVFASGGTNVEVTLTVTDTQTGAVKTYKNPQGQLFATIADVNAFATCP
;
A
#
# COMPACT_ATOMS: atom_id res chain seq x y z
N MET A 1 -63.47 -21.93 -37.65
CA MET A 1 -63.35 -22.18 -39.10
C MET A 1 -61.88 -22.10 -39.40
N SER A 2 -61.38 -23.09 -39.63
CA SER A 2 -60.95 -24.16 -40.48
C SER A 2 -59.45 -24.26 -40.48
N SER A 3 -58.98 -25.39 -40.02
CA SER A 3 -57.61 -25.86 -39.99
C SER A 3 -57.08 -26.19 -41.37
N TYR A 4 -55.82 -25.98 -41.67
CA TYR A 4 -55.09 -26.84 -42.62
C TYR A 4 -53.70 -27.13 -42.10
N ARG A 5 -53.49 -28.43 -41.81
CA ARG A 5 -52.16 -29.07 -41.62
C ARG A 5 -51.62 -29.49 -43.00
N LEU A 6 -50.39 -29.21 -43.31
CA LEU A 6 -49.66 -29.90 -44.37
C LEU A 6 -48.44 -30.58 -43.79
N ALA A 7 -48.47 -31.91 -43.89
CA ALA A 7 -47.37 -32.79 -43.56
C ALA A 7 -46.54 -33.04 -44.82
N PHE A 8 -45.20 -33.04 -44.72
CA PHE A 8 -44.28 -33.56 -45.75
C PHE A 8 -43.41 -34.68 -45.15
N PRO A 9 -43.16 -35.74 -45.93
CA PRO A 9 -42.43 -36.91 -45.46
C PRO A 9 -40.90 -36.75 -45.57
N PRO A 10 -40.11 -37.61 -44.89
CA PRO A 10 -38.64 -37.52 -44.90
C PRO A 10 -38.03 -38.20 -46.13
N LEU A 11 -37.16 -37.53 -46.80
CA LEU A 11 -36.26 -38.14 -47.82
C LEU A 11 -34.92 -38.48 -47.15
N ALA A 12 -34.67 -39.78 -47.01
CA ALA A 12 -33.36 -40.31 -46.66
C ALA A 12 -32.46 -40.30 -47.89
N PHE A 13 -31.32 -39.65 -47.81
CA PHE A 13 -30.19 -39.81 -48.72
C PHE A 13 -29.00 -40.30 -47.90
N ALA A 14 -28.68 -41.57 -48.10
CA ALA A 14 -27.45 -42.20 -47.65
C ALA A 14 -26.34 -41.86 -48.69
N LEU A 15 -25.33 -41.09 -48.29
CA LEU A 15 -24.12 -40.95 -49.06
C LEU A 15 -22.95 -41.46 -48.21
N ALA A 16 -22.47 -42.63 -48.53
CA ALA A 16 -21.25 -43.19 -47.96
C ALA A 16 -20.05 -42.52 -48.63
N ILE A 17 -19.32 -41.71 -47.85
CA ILE A 17 -18.00 -41.19 -48.23
C ILE A 17 -16.98 -41.81 -47.29
N THR A 18 -16.21 -42.75 -47.79
CA THR A 18 -14.97 -43.20 -47.15
C THR A 18 -13.92 -42.12 -47.28
N LEU A 19 -13.61 -41.45 -46.22
CA LEU A 19 -12.46 -40.56 -46.15
C LEU A 19 -11.45 -41.13 -45.17
N GLY A 20 -10.24 -41.31 -45.69
CA GLY A 20 -9.09 -41.72 -44.93
C GLY A 20 -8.85 -40.81 -43.72
N GLY A 21 -8.54 -41.41 -42.58
CA GLY A 21 -8.31 -40.74 -41.34
C GLY A 21 -7.10 -39.79 -41.42
N PRO A 22 -7.20 -38.59 -40.92
CA PRO A 22 -6.02 -37.77 -40.67
C PRO A 22 -5.27 -38.36 -39.45
N ALA A 23 -3.95 -38.44 -39.60
CA ALA A 23 -3.03 -38.82 -38.53
C ALA A 23 -3.34 -38.07 -37.27
N ALA A 24 -3.50 -38.80 -36.18
CA ALA A 24 -3.58 -38.26 -34.83
C ALA A 24 -2.30 -37.43 -34.60
N ARG A 25 -2.45 -36.09 -34.53
CA ARG A 25 -1.42 -35.25 -33.94
C ARG A 25 -1.33 -35.68 -32.48
N ALA A 26 -0.17 -36.18 -32.09
CA ALA A 26 0.18 -36.34 -30.71
C ALA A 26 0.01 -34.97 -30.01
N GLN A 27 -1.02 -34.85 -29.18
CA GLN A 27 -1.10 -33.82 -28.21
C GLN A 27 0.04 -34.10 -27.24
N SER A 28 1.08 -33.30 -27.27
CA SER A 28 2.13 -33.36 -26.28
C SER A 28 1.45 -32.97 -24.98
N ASP A 29 1.20 -33.97 -24.11
CA ASP A 29 0.90 -33.71 -22.71
C ASP A 29 2.05 -32.92 -22.14
N VAL A 30 1.85 -31.64 -21.98
CA VAL A 30 2.72 -30.80 -21.16
C VAL A 30 2.44 -31.26 -19.72
N THR A 31 3.18 -32.26 -19.27
CA THR A 31 3.27 -32.59 -17.86
C THR A 31 3.94 -31.39 -17.20
N PHE A 32 3.16 -30.60 -16.46
CA PHE A 32 3.74 -29.67 -15.52
C PHE A 32 4.46 -30.51 -14.48
N ASP A 33 5.78 -30.42 -14.46
CA ASP A 33 6.60 -30.98 -13.41
C ASP A 33 6.39 -30.13 -12.16
N ASP A 34 5.56 -30.60 -11.25
CA ASP A 34 5.28 -29.98 -9.96
C ASP A 34 6.48 -30.02 -8.98
N SER A 35 7.63 -30.54 -9.41
CA SER A 35 8.80 -30.71 -8.55
C SER A 35 9.69 -29.49 -8.41
N GLU A 36 9.47 -28.38 -9.13
CA GLU A 36 10.17 -27.13 -8.92
C GLU A 36 9.20 -25.98 -8.65
N SER A 37 8.86 -25.78 -7.38
CA SER A 37 8.32 -24.50 -6.93
C SER A 37 9.41 -23.43 -7.03
N ARG A 38 9.70 -22.96 -8.24
CA ARG A 38 10.57 -21.80 -8.51
C ARG A 38 9.89 -20.47 -8.22
N PHE A 39 8.78 -20.51 -7.51
CA PHE A 39 8.28 -19.32 -6.85
C PHE A 39 9.13 -19.13 -5.60
N ALA A 40 10.22 -18.38 -5.73
CA ALA A 40 10.84 -17.81 -4.54
C ALA A 40 9.70 -17.21 -3.72
N SER A 41 9.55 -17.68 -2.50
CA SER A 41 8.61 -17.08 -1.55
C SER A 41 8.76 -15.57 -1.64
N PRO A 42 7.66 -14.79 -1.71
CA PRO A 42 7.75 -13.34 -1.74
C PRO A 42 8.74 -12.95 -0.68
N GLY A 43 9.81 -12.25 -1.05
CA GLY A 43 10.86 -11.90 -0.10
C GLY A 43 10.18 -11.35 1.14
N THR A 44 10.30 -12.07 2.27
CA THR A 44 9.55 -11.72 3.48
C THR A 44 9.98 -10.32 3.86
N ALA A 45 9.04 -9.37 3.78
CA ALA A 45 9.24 -8.01 4.25
C ALA A 45 9.89 -8.07 5.64
N ALA A 46 10.85 -7.19 5.93
CA ALA A 46 11.48 -7.16 7.24
C ALA A 46 10.40 -7.16 8.33
N PRO A 47 10.55 -7.95 9.40
CA PRO A 47 9.50 -8.14 10.39
C PRO A 47 9.08 -6.81 11.02
N ASN A 48 7.79 -6.67 11.30
CA ASN A 48 7.28 -5.55 12.08
C ASN A 48 7.91 -5.58 13.49
N ARG A 49 8.55 -4.48 13.88
CA ARG A 49 9.25 -4.38 15.17
C ARG A 49 8.40 -3.78 16.28
N LEU A 50 7.21 -3.24 15.96
CA LEU A 50 6.30 -2.67 16.96
C LEU A 50 5.74 -3.76 17.88
N ALA A 51 5.70 -3.47 19.15
CA ALA A 51 4.87 -4.21 20.10
C ALA A 51 3.41 -3.75 19.96
N ASN A 52 2.46 -4.67 20.05
CA ASN A 52 1.01 -4.40 20.01
C ASN A 52 0.59 -3.45 18.84
N PRO A 53 0.92 -3.76 17.59
CA PRO A 53 0.64 -2.88 16.45
C PRO A 53 -0.81 -2.92 15.96
N GLU A 54 -1.57 -3.95 16.37
CA GLU A 54 -2.97 -4.20 16.01
C GLU A 54 -3.95 -3.83 17.13
N PHE A 55 -3.45 -3.36 18.27
CA PHE A 55 -4.25 -2.93 19.44
C PHE A 55 -5.35 -3.94 19.80
N VAL A 56 -4.97 -5.20 20.00
CA VAL A 56 -5.95 -6.29 20.23
C VAL A 56 -6.89 -5.98 21.39
N SER A 57 -6.40 -5.42 22.51
CA SER A 57 -7.23 -5.15 23.70
C SER A 57 -6.88 -3.86 24.44
N ASP A 58 -5.72 -3.26 24.18
CA ASP A 58 -5.21 -2.13 24.93
C ASP A 58 -4.12 -1.35 24.17
N LEU A 59 -3.46 -0.42 24.86
CA LEU A 59 -2.30 0.33 24.37
C LEU A 59 -0.98 -0.10 25.06
N ALA A 60 -0.88 -1.35 25.50
CA ALA A 60 0.33 -1.85 26.15
C ALA A 60 1.53 -1.77 25.20
N GLY A 61 2.70 -1.42 25.73
CA GLY A 61 3.94 -1.27 24.97
C GLY A 61 4.12 0.08 24.28
N TRP A 62 3.09 0.97 24.31
CA TRP A 62 3.18 2.29 23.69
C TRP A 62 3.51 3.38 24.71
N GLY A 63 4.59 4.14 24.44
CA GLY A 63 4.89 5.39 25.11
C GLY A 63 3.88 6.47 24.72
N LYS A 64 3.58 7.37 25.67
CA LYS A 64 2.60 8.46 25.50
C LYS A 64 3.24 9.77 25.94
N LEU A 65 3.16 10.79 25.10
CA LEU A 65 3.55 12.15 25.50
C LEU A 65 2.37 12.80 26.24
N SER A 66 2.23 12.47 27.53
CA SER A 66 1.08 12.86 28.33
C SER A 66 1.12 14.34 28.72
N SER A 67 -0.04 15.00 28.65
CA SER A 67 -0.33 16.33 29.22
C SER A 67 -1.85 16.43 29.44
N PRO A 68 -2.36 17.41 30.23
CA PRO A 68 -3.79 17.50 30.54
C PRO A 68 -4.73 17.65 29.34
N ASP A 69 -4.20 18.13 28.22
CA ASP A 69 -4.91 18.33 26.96
C ASP A 69 -4.84 17.13 25.99
N ARG A 70 -4.29 15.98 26.44
CA ARG A 70 -4.08 14.78 25.62
C ARG A 70 -4.73 13.56 26.23
N GLU A 71 -5.54 12.89 25.43
CA GLU A 71 -6.18 11.63 25.84
C GLU A 71 -5.70 10.49 24.96
N PHE A 72 -5.50 9.32 25.57
CA PHE A 72 -5.08 8.11 24.94
C PHE A 72 -5.93 6.95 25.41
N ALA A 73 -6.67 6.32 24.52
CA ALA A 73 -7.54 5.21 24.87
C ALA A 73 -7.53 4.14 23.77
N TRP A 74 -7.76 2.91 24.16
CA TRP A 74 -8.17 1.87 23.25
C TRP A 74 -9.63 2.10 22.81
N ALA A 75 -9.94 1.76 21.55
CA ALA A 75 -11.30 1.85 21.02
C ALA A 75 -11.57 0.64 20.12
N ALA A 76 -12.78 0.08 20.23
CA ALA A 76 -13.24 -1.02 19.39
C ALA A 76 -13.58 -0.52 17.97
N ASN A 77 -12.56 -0.10 17.22
CA ASN A 77 -12.67 0.51 15.89
C ASN A 77 -11.56 0.01 14.99
N ASP A 78 -11.60 -1.27 14.65
CA ASP A 78 -10.60 -1.94 13.79
C ASP A 78 -10.77 -1.54 12.32
N VAL A 79 -9.66 -1.32 11.60
CA VAL A 79 -9.65 -0.93 10.19
C VAL A 79 -10.20 -2.03 9.27
N GLY A 80 -10.08 -3.30 9.66
CA GLY A 80 -10.62 -4.46 8.93
C GLY A 80 -11.99 -4.91 9.42
N GLY A 81 -12.51 -4.27 10.51
CA GLY A 81 -13.79 -4.65 11.11
C GLY A 81 -13.71 -5.92 11.96
N ASP A 82 -12.53 -6.35 12.41
CA ASP A 82 -12.39 -7.50 13.32
C ASP A 82 -12.90 -7.13 14.71
N PRO A 83 -13.97 -7.76 15.23
CA PRO A 83 -14.51 -7.44 16.54
C PRO A 83 -13.59 -7.83 17.73
N ARG A 84 -12.49 -8.55 17.45
CA ARG A 84 -11.50 -8.99 18.45
C ARG A 84 -10.29 -8.07 18.50
N SER A 85 -10.28 -7.03 17.68
CA SER A 85 -9.22 -6.04 17.59
C SER A 85 -9.80 -4.63 17.73
N GLY A 86 -8.93 -3.61 17.79
CA GLY A 86 -9.34 -2.23 17.93
C GLY A 86 -8.28 -1.28 17.39
N ALA A 87 -8.33 -0.06 17.88
CA ALA A 87 -7.42 1.01 17.46
C ALA A 87 -6.94 1.83 18.65
N ALA A 88 -5.81 2.50 18.50
CA ALA A 88 -5.40 3.57 19.40
C ALA A 88 -6.18 4.84 19.06
N ARG A 89 -6.99 5.32 20.01
CA ARG A 89 -7.66 6.62 19.94
C ARG A 89 -6.80 7.68 20.61
N LEU A 90 -6.38 8.67 19.85
CA LEU A 90 -5.63 9.82 20.32
C LEU A 90 -6.50 11.06 20.19
N THR A 91 -6.66 11.82 21.27
CA THR A 91 -7.41 13.08 21.25
C THR A 91 -6.56 14.21 21.79
N TYR A 92 -6.48 15.29 21.05
CA TYR A 92 -5.87 16.55 21.47
C TYR A 92 -6.95 17.58 21.74
N ASN A 93 -7.09 17.98 23.01
CA ASN A 93 -8.16 18.83 23.56
C ASN A 93 -7.63 20.23 23.90
N SER A 94 -7.18 21.00 22.93
CA SER A 94 -6.73 22.37 23.15
C SER A 94 -7.14 23.26 21.97
N PRO A 95 -7.51 24.53 22.19
CA PRO A 95 -7.79 25.46 21.11
C PRO A 95 -6.52 25.82 20.31
N GLY A 96 -5.34 25.66 20.89
CA GLY A 96 -4.06 25.96 20.26
C GLY A 96 -3.56 24.89 19.30
N ALA A 97 -2.48 25.22 18.57
CA ALA A 97 -1.71 24.23 17.82
C ALA A 97 -1.00 23.27 18.78
N GLY A 98 -0.87 22.01 18.38
CA GLY A 98 -0.24 20.97 19.15
C GLY A 98 -0.79 19.60 18.79
N GLY A 99 -0.47 18.57 19.58
CA GLY A 99 -0.91 17.23 19.26
C GLY A 99 -0.75 16.23 20.39
N ALA A 100 -1.39 15.08 20.23
CA ALA A 100 -1.26 13.89 21.07
C ALA A 100 -0.51 12.81 20.29
N GLU A 101 0.56 12.24 20.85
CA GLU A 101 1.40 11.23 20.21
C GLU A 101 1.57 9.98 21.06
N ILE A 102 1.57 8.83 20.40
CA ILE A 102 2.10 7.57 20.91
C ILE A 102 3.38 7.21 20.17
N TYR A 103 4.28 6.47 20.81
CA TYR A 103 5.55 6.11 20.17
C TYR A 103 6.17 4.83 20.72
N GLN A 104 7.08 4.26 19.93
CA GLN A 104 8.06 3.28 20.39
C GLN A 104 9.44 3.68 19.88
N CYS A 105 10.48 3.33 20.65
CA CYS A 105 11.86 3.69 20.37
C CYS A 105 12.69 2.45 20.04
N PHE A 106 13.53 2.56 19.02
CA PHE A 106 14.38 1.47 18.53
C PHE A 106 15.82 1.94 18.30
N PRO A 107 16.81 1.06 18.44
CA PRO A 107 18.16 1.34 17.97
C PRO A 107 18.15 1.67 16.47
N ALA A 108 18.94 2.66 16.06
CA ALA A 108 19.15 3.02 14.67
C ALA A 108 20.63 2.97 14.32
N SER A 109 20.92 2.66 13.06
CA SER A 109 22.27 2.70 12.49
C SER A 109 22.31 3.73 11.36
N PRO A 110 23.31 4.63 11.34
CA PRO A 110 23.50 5.57 10.25
C PRO A 110 23.53 4.90 8.88
N GLY A 111 22.93 5.52 7.88
CA GLY A 111 22.87 4.98 6.51
C GLY A 111 21.85 3.85 6.29
N LYS A 112 21.14 3.41 7.32
CA LYS A 112 20.02 2.47 7.17
C LYS A 112 18.72 3.22 6.93
N THR A 113 17.86 2.65 6.11
CA THR A 113 16.52 3.16 5.88
C THR A 113 15.53 2.52 6.83
N TYR A 114 14.60 3.32 7.35
CA TYR A 114 13.52 2.91 8.22
C TYR A 114 12.18 3.35 7.64
N VAL A 115 11.16 2.58 7.93
CA VAL A 115 9.79 2.85 7.49
C VAL A 115 8.85 2.73 8.68
N VAL A 116 7.96 3.71 8.84
CA VAL A 116 6.87 3.70 9.80
C VAL A 116 5.57 3.97 9.07
N GLY A 117 4.48 3.30 9.46
CA GLY A 117 3.18 3.56 8.86
C GLY A 117 2.08 2.70 9.46
N GLY A 118 0.89 2.82 8.86
CA GLY A 118 -0.33 2.15 9.27
C GLY A 118 -1.54 2.81 8.66
N SER A 119 -2.67 2.70 9.34
CA SER A 119 -3.93 3.34 8.97
C SER A 119 -4.29 4.41 9.99
N ALA A 120 -4.73 5.57 9.51
CA ALA A 120 -5.22 6.68 10.33
C ALA A 120 -6.65 7.04 9.93
N TRP A 121 -7.51 7.29 10.90
CA TRP A 121 -8.86 7.79 10.68
C TRP A 121 -9.10 9.05 11.51
N LEU A 122 -9.27 10.17 10.83
CA LEU A 122 -9.67 11.44 11.44
C LEU A 122 -11.20 11.46 11.60
N THR A 123 -11.69 11.83 12.78
CA THR A 123 -13.13 11.96 13.03
C THR A 123 -13.72 13.21 12.42
N SER A 124 -12.90 14.25 12.25
CA SER A 124 -13.29 15.53 11.65
C SER A 124 -12.14 16.11 10.81
N ALA A 125 -12.48 16.74 9.69
CA ALA A 125 -11.54 17.47 8.85
C ALA A 125 -11.76 18.98 9.04
N PHE A 126 -10.68 19.68 9.32
CA PHE A 126 -10.62 21.14 9.33
C PHE A 126 -9.20 21.59 8.95
N ALA A 127 -9.03 22.86 8.64
CA ALA A 127 -7.71 23.38 8.26
C ALA A 127 -6.68 23.09 9.37
N GLY A 128 -5.62 22.34 9.03
CA GLY A 128 -4.57 21.95 9.96
C GLY A 128 -4.84 20.73 10.82
N ALA A 129 -5.92 19.96 10.57
CA ALA A 129 -6.12 18.65 11.19
C ALA A 129 -5.30 17.59 10.46
N GLU A 130 -4.44 16.87 11.16
CA GLU A 130 -3.56 15.85 10.60
C GLU A 130 -3.50 14.60 11.48
N GLY A 131 -3.40 13.43 10.84
CA GLY A 131 -3.08 12.14 11.47
C GLY A 131 -1.76 11.64 10.90
N ASP A 132 -0.69 11.66 11.67
CA ASP A 132 0.67 11.54 11.19
C ASP A 132 1.31 10.20 11.56
N ALA A 133 2.08 9.62 10.61
CA ALA A 133 3.11 8.64 10.88
C ALA A 133 4.48 9.32 10.74
N ILE A 134 5.32 9.24 11.80
CA ILE A 134 6.53 10.06 11.90
C ILE A 134 7.73 9.18 12.30
N LEU A 135 8.85 9.35 11.59
CA LEU A 135 10.17 8.91 12.03
C LEU A 135 10.91 10.11 12.62
N ARG A 136 11.49 9.93 13.82
CA ARG A 136 12.44 10.90 14.39
C ARG A 136 13.73 10.18 14.75
N PHE A 137 14.86 10.66 14.22
CA PHE A 137 16.19 10.14 14.52
C PHE A 137 16.86 10.96 15.61
N TYR A 138 17.52 10.29 16.53
CA TYR A 138 18.14 10.91 17.71
C TYR A 138 19.62 10.57 17.78
N SER A 139 20.41 11.50 18.30
CA SER A 139 21.82 11.31 18.60
C SER A 139 22.11 10.51 19.87
N THR A 140 21.08 10.02 20.56
CA THR A 140 21.15 9.19 21.76
C THR A 140 20.44 7.85 21.56
N ALA A 141 20.75 6.85 22.38
CA ALA A 141 20.25 5.48 22.21
C ALA A 141 18.78 5.25 22.63
N ASN A 142 18.12 6.21 23.24
CA ASN A 142 16.82 6.05 23.92
C ASN A 142 15.74 7.01 23.44
N CYS A 143 15.86 7.55 22.22
CA CYS A 143 14.94 8.54 21.65
C CYS A 143 14.77 9.79 22.53
N ALA A 144 15.82 10.17 23.26
CA ALA A 144 15.87 11.39 24.05
C ALA A 144 16.91 12.35 23.46
N GLY A 145 16.85 13.60 23.85
CA GLY A 145 17.81 14.62 23.40
C GLY A 145 17.48 15.21 22.04
N LEU A 146 18.51 15.54 21.26
CA LEU A 146 18.36 16.25 20.01
C LEU A 146 17.85 15.34 18.88
N VAL A 147 16.76 15.77 18.21
CA VAL A 147 16.32 15.20 16.94
C VAL A 147 17.24 15.69 15.84
N ILE A 148 17.95 14.78 15.18
CA ILE A 148 18.92 15.07 14.12
C ILE A 148 18.40 14.77 12.72
N GLY A 149 17.17 14.28 12.59
CA GLY A 149 16.49 14.05 11.32
C GLY A 149 15.07 13.54 11.57
N GLY A 150 14.20 13.75 10.59
CA GLY A 150 12.82 13.28 10.69
C GLY A 150 12.11 13.25 9.35
N TYR A 151 11.14 12.35 9.24
CA TYR A 151 10.29 12.16 8.07
C TYR A 151 8.86 11.92 8.56
N ALA A 152 7.88 12.44 7.83
CA ALA A 152 6.47 12.26 8.18
C ALA A 152 5.60 12.11 6.94
N ASP A 153 4.54 11.32 7.06
CA ASP A 153 3.41 11.27 6.14
C ASP A 153 2.11 11.55 6.90
N ARG A 154 1.12 12.15 6.22
CA ARG A 154 -0.02 12.79 6.87
C ARG A 154 -1.34 12.48 6.20
N ALA A 155 -2.27 11.90 6.95
CA ALA A 155 -3.68 11.86 6.59
C ALA A 155 -4.37 13.18 6.97
N LYS A 156 -5.10 13.78 6.02
CA LYS A 156 -5.84 15.05 6.21
C LYS A 156 -7.32 14.95 5.92
N VAL A 157 -7.78 13.78 5.45
CA VAL A 157 -9.18 13.53 5.08
C VAL A 157 -9.87 12.75 6.19
N ALA A 158 -10.98 13.27 6.67
CA ALA A 158 -11.78 12.63 7.71
C ALA A 158 -12.82 11.64 7.15
N GLY A 159 -13.41 10.85 8.05
CA GLY A 159 -14.56 9.99 7.77
C GLY A 159 -14.23 8.62 7.19
N SER A 160 -12.96 8.31 6.97
CA SER A 160 -12.52 6.97 6.53
C SER A 160 -11.07 6.71 6.90
N TRP A 161 -10.71 5.44 7.00
CA TRP A 161 -9.33 5.02 7.16
C TRP A 161 -8.49 5.42 5.95
N LYS A 162 -7.32 5.99 6.21
CA LYS A 162 -6.33 6.38 5.20
C LYS A 162 -4.98 5.78 5.56
N PRO A 163 -4.26 5.21 4.59
CA PRO A 163 -2.90 4.76 4.82
C PRO A 163 -1.99 5.97 5.05
N VAL A 164 -1.05 5.82 5.98
CA VAL A 164 0.05 6.75 6.22
C VAL A 164 1.36 5.98 6.31
N ALA A 165 2.40 6.47 5.63
CA ALA A 165 3.71 5.80 5.63
C ALA A 165 4.86 6.77 5.36
N ALA A 166 5.74 6.95 6.33
CA ALA A 166 6.97 7.71 6.18
C ALA A 166 8.17 6.77 6.04
N THR A 167 9.06 7.10 5.10
CA THR A 167 10.33 6.39 4.87
C THR A 167 11.48 7.38 5.04
N GLY A 168 12.52 6.99 5.74
CA GLY A 168 13.64 7.88 6.00
C GLY A 168 14.98 7.17 6.15
N LEU A 169 16.03 7.83 5.64
CA LEU A 169 17.41 7.42 5.82
C LEU A 169 17.93 7.95 7.16
N ALA A 170 18.48 7.08 8.01
CA ALA A 170 19.10 7.49 9.26
C ALA A 170 20.33 8.35 8.98
N PRO A 171 20.39 9.61 9.47
CA PRO A 171 21.51 10.49 9.26
C PRO A 171 22.76 10.00 10.00
N ALA A 172 23.91 10.59 9.65
CA ALA A 172 25.14 10.38 10.40
C ALA A 172 24.94 10.75 11.88
N GLY A 173 25.42 9.91 12.78
CA GLY A 173 25.25 10.10 14.22
C GLY A 173 23.91 9.62 14.80
N ALA A 174 23.02 9.04 14.02
CA ALA A 174 21.80 8.45 14.55
C ALA A 174 22.12 7.22 15.40
N MET A 175 21.65 7.22 16.65
CA MET A 175 21.78 6.09 17.59
C MET A 175 20.44 5.45 17.88
N SER A 176 19.33 6.17 17.74
CA SER A 176 17.99 5.64 17.86
C SER A 176 17.02 6.29 16.88
N VAL A 177 15.89 5.61 16.64
CA VAL A 177 14.78 6.09 15.84
C VAL A 177 13.48 5.84 16.60
N GLY A 178 12.67 6.87 16.72
CA GLY A 178 11.31 6.79 17.25
C GLY A 178 10.32 6.63 16.12
N ALA A 179 9.44 5.63 16.25
CA ALA A 179 8.24 5.47 15.45
C ALA A 179 7.08 6.14 16.18
N TYR A 180 6.60 7.27 15.66
CA TYR A 180 5.55 8.08 16.27
C TYR A 180 4.28 8.05 15.42
N PHE A 181 3.13 8.09 16.11
CA PHE A 181 1.82 8.32 15.50
C PHE A 181 1.12 9.41 16.28
N GLY A 182 0.59 10.41 15.58
CA GLY A 182 0.10 11.61 16.22
C GLY A 182 -1.18 12.20 15.62
N ALA A 183 -2.05 12.67 16.49
CA ALA A 183 -3.18 13.54 16.15
C ALA A 183 -2.71 15.00 16.29
N TRP A 184 -2.57 15.73 15.18
CA TRP A 184 -1.96 17.05 15.17
C TRP A 184 -2.90 18.14 14.68
N LYS A 185 -2.92 19.25 15.40
CA LYS A 185 -3.48 20.55 14.97
C LYS A 185 -2.31 21.48 14.65
N VAL A 186 -2.01 21.68 13.37
CA VAL A 186 -0.86 22.49 12.95
C VAL A 186 -1.16 23.97 12.84
N LEU A 187 -2.45 24.36 12.97
CA LEU A 187 -2.91 25.74 12.94
C LEU A 187 -3.67 26.10 14.22
N SER A 188 -3.53 27.34 14.64
CA SER A 188 -4.29 27.96 15.71
C SER A 188 -4.98 29.22 15.17
N MET A 189 -6.26 29.11 14.83
CA MET A 189 -7.06 30.21 14.25
C MET A 189 -8.47 30.19 14.86
N PRO A 190 -9.16 31.34 14.92
CA PRO A 190 -10.56 31.40 15.30
C PRO A 190 -11.41 30.46 14.43
N GLY A 191 -12.33 29.70 15.03
CA GLY A 191 -13.22 28.77 14.34
C GLY A 191 -12.67 27.35 14.16
N ILE A 192 -11.39 27.08 14.51
CA ILE A 192 -10.88 25.71 14.55
C ILE A 192 -11.45 24.99 15.79
N PRO A 193 -12.00 23.77 15.63
CA PRO A 193 -12.49 22.98 16.75
C PRO A 193 -11.46 22.82 17.86
N PRO A 194 -11.85 22.89 19.14
CA PRO A 194 -10.93 22.74 20.25
C PRO A 194 -10.33 21.34 20.35
N SER A 195 -11.02 20.35 19.80
CA SER A 195 -10.63 18.94 19.88
C SER A 195 -10.39 18.33 18.50
N LEU A 196 -9.37 17.48 18.40
CA LEU A 196 -9.12 16.60 17.27
C LEU A 196 -8.93 15.18 17.79
N THR A 197 -9.69 14.23 17.23
CA THR A 197 -9.53 12.80 17.50
C THR A 197 -9.09 12.08 16.24
N VAL A 198 -8.04 11.25 16.37
CA VAL A 198 -7.54 10.37 15.32
C VAL A 198 -7.41 8.96 15.89
N TYR A 199 -7.86 7.98 15.12
CA TYR A 199 -7.64 6.57 15.38
C TYR A 199 -6.49 6.06 14.55
N PHE A 200 -5.68 5.17 15.12
CA PHE A 200 -4.58 4.51 14.43
C PHE A 200 -4.67 3.00 14.62
N ASP A 201 -4.44 2.24 13.53
CA ASP A 201 -4.49 0.79 13.54
C ASP A 201 -3.58 0.18 12.48
N LYS A 202 -3.27 -1.13 12.62
CA LYS A 202 -2.36 -1.89 11.75
C LYS A 202 -1.03 -1.19 11.53
N LEU A 203 -0.44 -0.79 12.64
CA LEU A 203 0.79 -0.04 12.63
C LEU A 203 2.00 -0.93 12.34
N TYR A 204 3.01 -0.38 11.71
CA TYR A 204 4.26 -1.07 11.46
C TYR A 204 5.45 -0.12 11.56
N PHE A 205 6.57 -0.69 11.99
CA PHE A 205 7.90 -0.10 11.92
C PHE A 205 8.90 -1.17 11.51
N ARG A 206 9.72 -0.88 10.52
CA ARG A 206 10.68 -1.83 9.94
C ARG A 206 11.97 -1.14 9.56
N GLU A 207 13.08 -1.89 9.62
CA GLU A 207 14.29 -1.56 8.89
C GLU A 207 14.14 -2.10 7.47
N GLY A 208 14.47 -1.30 6.46
CA GLY A 208 14.32 -1.71 5.07
C GLY A 208 14.09 -0.50 4.18
N LYS A 209 14.13 -0.73 2.88
CA LYS A 209 14.04 0.34 1.88
C LYS A 209 12.60 0.71 1.55
N CYS A 210 11.72 -0.25 1.63
CA CYS A 210 10.28 -0.10 1.44
C CYS A 210 9.55 -1.03 2.40
N ALA A 211 8.39 -0.66 2.91
CA ALA A 211 7.47 -1.58 3.56
C ALA A 211 6.20 -1.68 2.73
N GLY A 212 5.80 -2.90 2.37
CA GLY A 212 4.51 -3.18 1.78
C GLY A 212 3.39 -2.78 2.75
N THR A 213 2.40 -2.08 2.23
CA THR A 213 1.21 -1.65 2.98
C THR A 213 -0.04 -2.06 2.21
N VAL A 214 -1.21 -1.83 2.79
CA VAL A 214 -2.48 -2.00 2.06
C VAL A 214 -2.58 -1.12 0.79
N ALA A 215 -1.68 -0.13 0.62
CA ALA A 215 -1.68 0.81 -0.50
C ALA A 215 -0.32 0.94 -1.21
N SER A 216 0.67 0.12 -0.86
CA SER A 216 2.00 0.15 -1.46
C SER A 216 2.55 -1.25 -1.64
N LEU A 217 2.91 -1.62 -2.87
CA LEU A 217 3.75 -2.79 -3.14
C LEU A 217 5.22 -2.44 -2.96
N CYS A 218 6.00 -3.39 -2.45
CA CYS A 218 7.45 -3.31 -2.39
C CYS A 218 8.04 -4.41 -3.25
N LEU A 219 8.77 -4.03 -4.29
CA LEU A 219 9.29 -4.92 -5.31
C LEU A 219 10.83 -4.89 -5.34
N ASN A 220 11.45 -5.93 -5.91
CA ASN A 220 12.91 -6.11 -6.01
C ASN A 220 13.63 -5.98 -4.67
N GLY A 221 13.29 -6.85 -3.70
CA GLY A 221 13.90 -6.86 -2.38
C GLY A 221 13.67 -5.55 -1.63
N GLU A 222 12.46 -5.02 -1.70
CA GLU A 222 12.02 -3.77 -1.04
C GLU A 222 12.68 -2.50 -1.61
N ARG A 223 13.29 -2.58 -2.79
CA ARG A 223 13.92 -1.42 -3.41
C ARG A 223 12.90 -0.47 -4.02
N PHE A 224 11.88 -0.99 -4.71
CA PHE A 224 10.91 -0.16 -5.41
C PHE A 224 9.57 -0.13 -4.66
N ARG A 225 9.14 1.07 -4.25
CA ARG A 225 7.78 1.31 -3.77
C ARG A 225 6.88 1.66 -4.92
N VAL A 226 5.77 0.94 -5.07
CA VAL A 226 4.77 1.15 -6.11
C VAL A 226 3.43 1.49 -5.48
N GLN A 227 2.81 2.57 -5.93
CA GLN A 227 1.50 3.04 -5.47
C GLN A 227 0.62 3.39 -6.68
N ALA A 228 -0.66 3.07 -6.60
CA ALA A 228 -1.66 3.44 -7.60
C ALA A 228 -2.71 4.35 -6.95
N LEU A 229 -2.74 5.61 -7.35
CA LEU A 229 -3.80 6.56 -6.97
C LEU A 229 -4.87 6.53 -8.06
N TRP A 230 -6.11 6.23 -7.71
CA TRP A 230 -7.24 6.30 -8.62
C TRP A 230 -8.11 7.53 -8.37
N LYS A 231 -8.79 8.00 -9.42
CA LYS A 231 -9.76 9.07 -9.34
C LYS A 231 -10.96 8.78 -10.27
N LYS A 232 -12.18 8.87 -9.73
CA LYS A 232 -13.42 8.70 -10.48
C LYS A 232 -13.90 10.01 -11.11
N ALA A 233 -14.87 9.90 -12.03
CA ALA A 233 -15.48 11.05 -12.69
C ALA A 233 -16.21 12.01 -11.73
N ASP A 234 -16.70 11.50 -10.59
CA ASP A 234 -17.31 12.30 -9.52
C ASP A 234 -16.27 13.06 -8.65
N GLY A 235 -14.98 12.94 -8.98
CA GLY A 235 -13.88 13.58 -8.27
C GLY A 235 -13.39 12.79 -7.04
N SER A 236 -14.04 11.70 -6.64
CA SER A 236 -13.57 10.87 -5.54
C SER A 236 -12.24 10.19 -5.89
N THR A 237 -11.33 10.11 -4.91
CA THR A 237 -9.97 9.57 -5.06
C THR A 237 -9.66 8.57 -3.97
N GLY A 238 -8.73 7.66 -4.24
CA GLY A 238 -8.17 6.76 -3.23
C GLY A 238 -6.96 6.00 -3.75
N TYR A 239 -6.24 5.35 -2.85
CA TYR A 239 -5.17 4.44 -3.22
C TYR A 239 -5.74 3.05 -3.50
N GLY A 240 -5.15 2.37 -4.49
CA GLY A 240 -5.43 0.96 -4.76
C GLY A 240 -4.96 0.07 -3.62
N GLY A 241 -5.79 -0.89 -3.23
CA GLY A 241 -5.41 -1.95 -2.31
C GLY A 241 -4.45 -2.93 -2.98
N THR A 242 -3.43 -3.41 -2.27
CA THR A 242 -2.34 -4.21 -2.84
C THR A 242 -2.56 -5.71 -2.72
N VAL A 243 -2.14 -6.44 -3.75
CA VAL A 243 -2.03 -7.90 -3.78
C VAL A 243 -0.63 -8.26 -4.27
N PRO A 244 0.33 -8.59 -3.39
CA PRO A 244 1.67 -9.01 -3.80
C PRO A 244 1.60 -10.42 -4.42
N PHE A 245 2.33 -10.64 -5.54
CA PHE A 245 2.43 -11.95 -6.21
C PHE A 245 3.81 -12.57 -6.06
N THR A 246 4.85 -11.82 -6.46
CA THR A 246 6.24 -12.25 -6.40
C THR A 246 7.12 -11.13 -5.85
N ALA A 247 8.41 -11.38 -5.71
CA ALA A 247 9.36 -10.33 -5.33
C ALA A 247 9.36 -9.14 -6.32
N ASP A 248 8.95 -9.36 -7.59
CA ASP A 248 9.04 -8.38 -8.67
C ASP A 248 7.69 -7.87 -9.16
N SER A 249 6.58 -8.45 -8.72
CA SER A 249 5.25 -8.17 -9.25
C SER A 249 4.14 -8.22 -8.22
N GLY A 250 3.06 -7.52 -8.50
CA GLY A 250 1.82 -7.53 -7.74
C GLY A 250 0.72 -6.78 -8.47
N SER A 251 -0.42 -6.65 -7.80
CA SER A 251 -1.61 -6.02 -8.35
C SER A 251 -2.22 -5.01 -7.39
N PHE A 252 -3.12 -4.21 -7.95
CA PHE A 252 -3.97 -3.30 -7.20
C PHE A 252 -5.45 -3.54 -7.54
N TRP A 253 -6.29 -3.52 -6.51
CA TRP A 253 -7.73 -3.39 -6.62
C TRP A 253 -8.15 -1.98 -6.18
N PHE A 254 -9.25 -1.42 -6.71
CA PHE A 254 -9.65 -0.04 -6.40
C PHE A 254 -10.92 0.03 -5.55
N PHE A 255 -11.90 -0.81 -5.83
CA PHE A 255 -13.23 -0.70 -5.23
C PHE A 255 -13.64 -1.97 -4.48
N ASP A 256 -13.24 -3.12 -4.98
CA ASP A 256 -13.56 -4.43 -4.41
C ASP A 256 -12.28 -5.30 -4.42
N PRO A 257 -11.88 -5.88 -3.27
CA PRO A 257 -10.70 -6.74 -3.18
C PRO A 257 -10.72 -7.97 -4.10
N SER A 258 -11.90 -8.43 -4.54
CA SER A 258 -12.04 -9.53 -5.48
C SER A 258 -11.87 -9.11 -6.96
N ASN A 259 -11.81 -7.80 -7.23
CA ASN A 259 -11.66 -7.25 -8.58
C ASN A 259 -10.32 -6.55 -8.76
N VAL A 260 -9.36 -7.23 -9.40
CA VAL A 260 -8.04 -6.66 -9.72
C VAL A 260 -8.17 -5.69 -10.91
N GLU A 261 -7.75 -4.44 -10.70
CA GLU A 261 -7.84 -3.38 -11.69
C GLU A 261 -6.51 -3.12 -12.43
N LEU A 262 -5.37 -3.34 -11.76
CA LEU A 262 -4.05 -3.03 -12.30
C LEU A 262 -3.01 -4.06 -11.87
N ASN A 263 -2.23 -4.57 -12.82
CA ASN A 263 -1.04 -5.38 -12.56
C ASN A 263 0.21 -4.55 -12.78
N VAL A 264 1.25 -4.79 -11.99
CA VAL A 264 2.54 -4.11 -12.11
C VAL A 264 3.69 -5.07 -11.87
N LYS A 265 4.79 -4.84 -12.60
CA LYS A 265 6.03 -5.58 -12.47
C LYS A 265 7.21 -4.62 -12.61
N VAL A 266 8.20 -4.74 -11.72
CA VAL A 266 9.48 -4.04 -11.83
C VAL A 266 10.57 -5.09 -11.93
N LEU A 267 11.31 -5.11 -13.05
CA LEU A 267 12.37 -6.08 -13.31
C LEU A 267 13.75 -5.47 -13.13
N ASP A 268 14.63 -6.22 -12.50
CA ASP A 268 16.07 -5.95 -12.57
C ASP A 268 16.62 -6.42 -13.91
N ALA A 269 16.98 -5.47 -14.76
CA ALA A 269 17.65 -5.70 -16.03
C ALA A 269 19.03 -5.01 -16.07
N CYS A 270 19.65 -4.83 -14.90
CA CYS A 270 20.94 -4.18 -14.76
C CYS A 270 22.04 -4.88 -15.55
N SER A 271 22.05 -6.20 -15.58
CA SER A 271 22.98 -7.00 -16.38
C SER A 271 22.68 -6.96 -17.88
N PHE A 272 21.47 -6.56 -18.30
CA PHE A 272 21.05 -6.54 -19.69
C PHE A 272 21.31 -5.18 -20.37
N ASN A 273 20.77 -4.10 -19.80
CA ASN A 273 20.91 -2.75 -20.38
C ASN A 273 21.22 -1.65 -19.34
N GLY A 274 21.62 -2.02 -18.13
CA GLY A 274 21.93 -1.06 -17.07
C GLY A 274 20.69 -0.32 -16.55
N ARG A 275 19.51 -0.96 -16.55
CA ARG A 275 18.25 -0.35 -16.15
C ARG A 275 17.39 -1.28 -15.31
N TYR A 276 16.48 -0.68 -14.52
CA TYR A 276 15.28 -1.36 -14.05
C TYR A 276 14.12 -1.04 -15.00
N TRP A 277 13.32 -2.04 -15.31
CA TRP A 277 12.18 -1.94 -16.21
C TRP A 277 10.88 -1.91 -15.44
N VAL A 278 9.91 -1.12 -15.93
CA VAL A 278 8.56 -1.08 -15.39
C VAL A 278 7.56 -1.54 -16.44
N PHE A 279 6.77 -2.54 -16.08
CA PHE A 279 5.64 -3.01 -16.85
C PHE A 279 4.38 -2.85 -16.04
N ALA A 280 3.30 -2.38 -16.67
CA ALA A 280 1.98 -2.38 -16.05
C ALA A 280 0.88 -2.59 -17.10
N SER A 281 -0.21 -3.21 -16.69
CA SER A 281 -1.42 -3.40 -17.48
C SER A 281 -2.63 -3.37 -16.58
N GLY A 282 -3.79 -2.94 -17.09
CA GLY A 282 -4.99 -2.84 -16.28
C GLY A 282 -6.28 -3.05 -17.04
N GLY A 283 -7.32 -3.47 -16.32
CA GLY A 283 -8.69 -3.63 -16.79
C GLY A 283 -9.61 -2.51 -16.28
N THR A 284 -9.14 -1.28 -16.25
CA THR A 284 -9.87 -0.14 -15.71
C THR A 284 -9.93 1.03 -16.70
N ASN A 285 -10.93 1.88 -16.55
CA ASN A 285 -11.07 3.14 -17.30
C ASN A 285 -11.16 4.38 -16.39
N VAL A 286 -10.90 4.22 -15.10
CA VAL A 286 -10.78 5.37 -14.19
C VAL A 286 -9.44 6.07 -14.38
N GLU A 287 -9.35 7.33 -13.96
CA GLU A 287 -8.06 8.01 -13.93
C GLU A 287 -7.14 7.30 -12.93
N VAL A 288 -5.95 6.91 -13.39
CA VAL A 288 -4.93 6.28 -12.55
C VAL A 288 -3.62 7.04 -12.65
N THR A 289 -3.02 7.30 -11.49
CA THR A 289 -1.62 7.73 -11.39
C THR A 289 -0.83 6.63 -10.72
N LEU A 290 -0.05 5.87 -11.52
CA LEU A 290 0.88 4.86 -11.03
C LEU A 290 2.22 5.52 -10.74
N THR A 291 2.68 5.45 -9.50
CA THR A 291 3.97 6.00 -9.06
C THR A 291 4.89 4.87 -8.62
N VAL A 292 6.09 4.83 -9.21
CA VAL A 292 7.17 3.91 -8.84
C VAL A 292 8.34 4.73 -8.31
N THR A 293 8.78 4.43 -7.10
CA THR A 293 9.89 5.13 -6.43
C THR A 293 11.02 4.14 -6.14
N ASP A 294 12.21 4.40 -6.66
CA ASP A 294 13.44 3.74 -6.19
C ASP A 294 13.80 4.32 -4.82
N THR A 295 13.58 3.56 -3.76
CA THR A 295 13.78 4.05 -2.38
C THR A 295 15.25 4.15 -1.99
N GLN A 296 16.18 3.61 -2.79
CA GLN A 296 17.63 3.76 -2.57
C GLN A 296 18.13 5.11 -3.05
N THR A 297 17.63 5.57 -4.18
CA THR A 297 18.14 6.77 -4.85
C THR A 297 17.17 7.95 -4.77
N GLY A 298 15.91 7.70 -4.41
CA GLY A 298 14.84 8.71 -4.42
C GLY A 298 14.28 8.99 -5.82
N ALA A 299 14.76 8.30 -6.87
CA ALA A 299 14.24 8.48 -8.22
C ALA A 299 12.78 8.04 -8.33
N VAL A 300 11.97 8.81 -9.06
CA VAL A 300 10.53 8.57 -9.21
C VAL A 300 10.15 8.52 -10.68
N LYS A 301 9.32 7.54 -11.03
CA LYS A 301 8.60 7.47 -12.30
C LYS A 301 7.09 7.51 -12.04
N THR A 302 6.39 8.29 -12.85
CA THR A 302 4.94 8.42 -12.77
C THR A 302 4.32 8.17 -14.13
N TYR A 303 3.31 7.28 -14.16
CA TYR A 303 2.55 6.94 -15.35
C TYR A 303 1.08 7.30 -15.10
N LYS A 304 0.44 7.95 -16.07
CA LYS A 304 -0.94 8.42 -15.95
C LYS A 304 -1.83 7.79 -17.00
N ASN A 305 -2.99 7.28 -16.56
CA ASN A 305 -4.09 6.92 -17.42
C ASN A 305 -5.23 7.95 -17.22
N PRO A 306 -5.66 8.65 -18.25
CA PRO A 306 -6.75 9.62 -18.11
C PRO A 306 -8.12 8.97 -17.84
N GLN A 307 -9.00 9.71 -17.18
CA GLN A 307 -10.39 9.30 -16.94
C GLN A 307 -11.11 8.94 -18.24
N GLY A 308 -11.82 7.81 -18.24
CA GLY A 308 -12.63 7.34 -19.36
C GLY A 308 -11.85 6.63 -20.48
N GLN A 309 -10.54 6.49 -20.35
CA GLN A 309 -9.70 5.70 -21.24
C GLN A 309 -9.33 4.37 -20.61
N LEU A 310 -9.34 3.30 -21.41
CA LEU A 310 -8.82 2.01 -20.96
C LEU A 310 -7.33 2.16 -20.60
N PHE A 311 -6.91 1.50 -19.54
CA PHE A 311 -5.52 1.57 -19.08
C PHE A 311 -4.56 1.07 -20.15
N ALA A 312 -3.73 1.97 -20.69
CA ALA A 312 -2.75 1.63 -21.69
C ALA A 312 -1.60 0.81 -21.07
N THR A 313 -1.21 -0.27 -21.73
CA THR A 313 -0.07 -1.09 -21.30
C THR A 313 1.20 -0.25 -21.26
N ILE A 314 1.90 -0.29 -20.12
CA ILE A 314 3.20 0.33 -19.91
C ILE A 314 4.28 -0.73 -20.15
N ALA A 315 5.30 -0.39 -20.95
CA ALA A 315 6.49 -1.20 -21.18
C ALA A 315 7.72 -0.28 -21.20
N ASP A 316 8.08 0.27 -20.03
CA ASP A 316 9.22 1.18 -19.89
C ASP A 316 10.50 0.39 -19.55
N VAL A 317 11.25 0.02 -20.59
CA VAL A 317 12.53 -0.69 -20.47
C VAL A 317 13.72 0.23 -20.12
N ASN A 318 13.45 1.52 -19.92
CA ASN A 318 14.43 2.53 -19.51
C ASN A 318 14.00 3.29 -18.23
N ALA A 319 13.13 2.69 -17.41
CA ALA A 319 12.49 3.37 -16.30
C ALA A 319 13.50 3.98 -15.31
N PHE A 320 14.48 3.20 -14.84
CA PHE A 320 15.46 3.69 -13.86
C PHE A 320 16.89 3.34 -14.26
N ALA A 321 17.75 4.36 -14.36
CA ALA A 321 19.19 4.26 -14.55
C ALA A 321 19.93 4.20 -13.20
N THR A 322 19.44 3.40 -12.28
CA THR A 322 19.90 3.39 -10.88
C THR A 322 20.49 2.05 -10.47
N CYS A 323 21.03 1.32 -11.43
CA CYS A 323 21.74 0.07 -11.16
C CYS A 323 22.94 0.30 -10.21
N PRO A 324 23.31 -0.71 -9.39
CA PRO A 324 24.49 -0.65 -8.53
C PRO A 324 25.78 -0.41 -9.30
#